data_47dd7bec496b1e170c3e4418ad0c4265
#
_entry.id   47dd7bec496b1e170c3e4418ad0c4265
#
_cell.length_a   1.000
_cell.length_b   1.000
_cell.length_c   1.000
_cell.angle_alpha   90.00
_cell.angle_beta   90.00
_cell.angle_gamma   90.00
#
_symmetry.space_group_name_H-M   'P 1'
#
loop_
_entity.id
_entity.type
_entity.pdbx_description
1 polymer ?
#
loop_
_entity_poly.entity_id
_entity_poly.type
_entity_poly.pdbx_seq_one_letter_code
_entity_poly.pdbx_strand_id
1 'polypeptide(L)'
;VNLNIKTQKAFGSWPSPISAELITRAAPGLNCLQSHDDSLFWVESRPWEGGRNVIMCRQADGTIKDLLPKPYSHSSRVHEYGGMAYALSDESLYFVNASDQRIYKTDLSGEGEPLAITGLSLQRFADLIIDRNNQRLIAVCEEHGGKNSGEQEPENYLVAISLNNENLSV
;
A
#
# COMPACT_ATOMS: atom_id res chain seq x y z
N VAL A 1 -14.87 -55.32 -12.65
CA VAL A 1 -13.94 -55.18 -11.53
C VAL A 1 -12.79 -54.31 -12.01
N ASN A 2 -12.74 -53.04 -11.60
CA ASN A 2 -11.63 -52.16 -11.93
C ASN A 2 -10.45 -52.53 -11.02
N LEU A 3 -9.51 -53.31 -11.54
CA LEU A 3 -8.25 -53.58 -10.89
C LEU A 3 -7.44 -52.29 -10.80
N ASN A 4 -7.34 -51.69 -9.62
CA ASN A 4 -6.50 -50.54 -9.33
C ASN A 4 -5.02 -51.04 -9.46
N ILE A 5 -4.46 -50.99 -10.65
CA ILE A 5 -3.06 -51.39 -10.90
C ILE A 5 -2.16 -50.34 -10.23
N LYS A 6 -1.55 -50.73 -9.12
CA LYS A 6 -0.57 -49.91 -8.45
C LYS A 6 0.68 -49.74 -9.36
N THR A 7 0.97 -48.52 -9.76
CA THR A 7 2.19 -48.21 -10.51
C THR A 7 3.37 -48.08 -9.52
N GLN A 8 4.43 -48.79 -9.79
CA GLN A 8 5.67 -48.72 -9.01
C GLN A 8 6.73 -47.97 -9.84
N LYS A 9 7.36 -46.93 -9.28
CA LYS A 9 8.42 -46.18 -9.92
C LYS A 9 9.57 -45.93 -8.94
N ALA A 10 10.77 -45.64 -9.46
CA ALA A 10 11.90 -45.31 -8.65
C ALA A 10 11.66 -43.98 -7.88
N PHE A 11 12.33 -43.82 -6.75
CA PHE A 11 12.26 -42.59 -5.97
C PHE A 11 12.67 -41.40 -6.82
N GLY A 12 11.94 -40.29 -6.72
CA GLY A 12 12.16 -39.06 -7.47
C GLY A 12 11.70 -39.10 -8.95
N SER A 13 11.22 -40.23 -9.47
CA SER A 13 10.74 -40.37 -10.87
C SER A 13 9.25 -40.18 -11.06
N TRP A 14 8.50 -39.88 -10.02
CA TRP A 14 7.08 -39.58 -10.10
C TRP A 14 6.85 -38.21 -10.73
N PRO A 15 5.94 -38.08 -11.70
CA PRO A 15 5.53 -36.78 -12.17
C PRO A 15 4.84 -36.02 -11.03
N SER A 16 5.32 -34.83 -10.72
CA SER A 16 4.71 -33.95 -9.74
C SER A 16 3.73 -33.00 -10.43
N PRO A 17 2.53 -32.77 -9.91
CA PRO A 17 1.66 -31.69 -10.37
C PRO A 17 2.22 -30.32 -9.97
N ILE A 18 3.20 -30.28 -9.06
CA ILE A 18 3.88 -29.07 -8.61
C ILE A 18 5.17 -28.90 -9.43
N SER A 19 5.14 -28.01 -10.40
CA SER A 19 6.33 -27.64 -11.19
C SER A 19 7.10 -26.49 -10.54
N ALA A 20 8.38 -26.33 -10.93
CA ALA A 20 9.17 -25.16 -10.51
C ALA A 20 8.48 -23.85 -10.93
N GLU A 21 7.88 -23.81 -12.12
CA GLU A 21 7.10 -22.66 -12.58
C GLU A 21 5.90 -22.37 -11.69
N LEU A 22 5.18 -23.40 -11.23
CA LEU A 22 4.04 -23.22 -10.32
C LEU A 22 4.50 -22.67 -8.97
N ILE A 23 5.62 -23.13 -8.43
CA ILE A 23 6.18 -22.66 -7.16
C ILE A 23 6.69 -21.21 -7.28
N THR A 24 7.31 -20.87 -8.43
CA THR A 24 7.84 -19.53 -8.67
C THR A 24 6.80 -18.56 -9.21
N ARG A 25 5.60 -19.03 -9.53
CA ARG A 25 4.48 -18.19 -9.95
C ARG A 25 4.07 -17.33 -8.78
N ALA A 26 4.55 -16.09 -8.76
CA ALA A 26 4.24 -15.14 -7.72
C ALA A 26 2.73 -14.88 -7.65
N ALA A 27 2.10 -15.23 -6.53
CA ALA A 27 0.74 -14.84 -6.24
C ALA A 27 0.72 -13.38 -5.73
N PRO A 28 -0.34 -12.60 -6.01
CA PRO A 28 -0.48 -11.28 -5.40
C PRO A 28 -0.59 -11.41 -3.88
N GLY A 29 0.12 -10.55 -3.14
CA GLY A 29 -0.11 -10.38 -1.72
C GLY A 29 -1.34 -9.48 -1.50
N LEU A 30 -2.22 -9.83 -0.56
CA LEU A 30 -3.40 -9.03 -0.21
C LEU A 30 -3.24 -8.55 1.23
N ASN A 31 -3.28 -7.23 1.45
CA ASN A 31 -3.05 -6.61 2.74
C ASN A 31 -3.99 -5.42 2.97
N CYS A 32 -4.05 -4.92 4.21
CA CYS A 32 -4.67 -3.65 4.58
C CYS A 32 -6.13 -3.53 4.13
N LEU A 33 -6.95 -4.58 4.31
CA LEU A 33 -8.36 -4.57 3.96
C LEU A 33 -9.13 -3.54 4.80
N GLN A 34 -9.86 -2.65 4.14
CA GLN A 34 -10.77 -1.69 4.76
C GLN A 34 -12.12 -1.70 4.03
N SER A 35 -13.18 -1.35 4.73
CA SER A 35 -14.49 -1.06 4.14
C SER A 35 -14.78 0.44 4.28
N HIS A 36 -15.39 1.02 3.27
CA HIS A 36 -15.91 2.37 3.30
C HIS A 36 -17.19 2.41 2.47
N ASP A 37 -18.29 2.80 3.07
CA ASP A 37 -19.64 2.62 2.54
C ASP A 37 -19.86 1.18 2.04
N ASP A 38 -20.40 0.98 0.86
CA ASP A 38 -20.66 -0.31 0.24
C ASP A 38 -19.47 -0.86 -0.57
N SER A 39 -18.27 -0.28 -0.39
CA SER A 39 -17.06 -0.64 -1.12
C SER A 39 -16.01 -1.28 -0.21
N LEU A 40 -15.18 -2.13 -0.81
CA LEU A 40 -14.02 -2.76 -0.17
C LEU A 40 -12.74 -2.24 -0.81
N PHE A 41 -11.75 -1.94 0.04
CA PHE A 41 -10.44 -1.46 -0.36
C PHE A 41 -9.35 -2.36 0.22
N TRP A 42 -8.30 -2.65 -0.56
CA TRP A 42 -7.16 -3.43 -0.09
C TRP A 42 -5.91 -3.05 -0.85
N VAL A 43 -4.76 -3.45 -0.34
CA VAL A 43 -3.49 -3.35 -1.04
C VAL A 43 -3.20 -4.68 -1.72
N GLU A 44 -2.92 -4.63 -3.02
CA GLU A 44 -2.43 -5.75 -3.82
C GLU A 44 -0.95 -5.58 -4.13
N SER A 45 -0.10 -6.46 -3.61
CA SER A 45 1.31 -6.53 -3.99
C SER A 45 1.46 -7.32 -5.28
N ARG A 46 2.08 -6.71 -6.30
CA ARG A 46 2.21 -7.26 -7.67
C ARG A 46 3.65 -7.62 -8.00
N PRO A 47 4.10 -8.85 -7.77
CA PRO A 47 5.47 -9.26 -8.09
C PRO A 47 5.84 -9.08 -9.56
N TRP A 48 4.89 -9.27 -10.48
CA TRP A 48 5.07 -9.09 -11.93
C TRP A 48 5.20 -7.61 -12.37
N GLU A 49 4.95 -6.67 -11.45
CA GLU A 49 5.18 -5.23 -11.64
C GLU A 49 6.38 -4.74 -10.80
N GLY A 50 7.36 -5.61 -10.54
CA GLY A 50 8.53 -5.27 -9.72
C GLY A 50 8.23 -5.07 -8.24
N GLY A 51 7.15 -5.69 -7.72
CA GLY A 51 6.73 -5.55 -6.34
C GLY A 51 5.89 -4.30 -6.06
N ARG A 52 5.32 -3.67 -7.10
CA ARG A 52 4.43 -2.52 -6.93
C ARG A 52 3.21 -2.89 -6.08
N ASN A 53 2.92 -2.07 -5.09
CA ASN A 53 1.73 -2.17 -4.25
C ASN A 53 0.66 -1.21 -4.77
N VAL A 54 -0.51 -1.74 -5.08
CA VAL A 54 -1.64 -0.99 -5.64
C VAL A 54 -2.79 -1.02 -4.66
N ILE A 55 -3.40 0.13 -4.41
CA ILE A 55 -4.65 0.18 -3.66
C ILE A 55 -5.78 -0.13 -4.63
N MET A 56 -6.54 -1.16 -4.29
CA MET A 56 -7.66 -1.68 -5.07
C MET A 56 -8.98 -1.25 -4.44
N CYS A 57 -9.99 -1.11 -5.27
CA CYS A 57 -11.35 -0.90 -4.82
C CYS A 57 -12.30 -1.91 -5.49
N ARG A 58 -13.14 -2.58 -4.69
CA ARG A 58 -14.31 -3.30 -5.17
C ARG A 58 -15.55 -2.49 -4.82
N GLN A 59 -16.23 -2.00 -5.82
CA GLN A 59 -17.46 -1.21 -5.69
C GLN A 59 -18.67 -2.10 -5.36
N ALA A 60 -19.77 -1.50 -4.93
CA ALA A 60 -21.02 -2.19 -4.59
C ALA A 60 -21.57 -3.05 -5.74
N ASP A 61 -21.40 -2.62 -6.99
CA ASP A 61 -21.81 -3.37 -8.18
C ASP A 61 -20.89 -4.57 -8.51
N GLY A 62 -19.83 -4.76 -7.74
CA GLY A 62 -18.84 -5.81 -7.91
C GLY A 62 -17.67 -5.45 -8.81
N THR A 63 -17.65 -4.27 -9.43
CA THR A 63 -16.54 -3.78 -10.26
C THR A 63 -15.28 -3.64 -9.41
N ILE A 64 -14.15 -4.17 -9.90
CA ILE A 64 -12.84 -4.05 -9.26
C ILE A 64 -11.94 -3.18 -10.12
N LYS A 65 -11.25 -2.23 -9.48
CA LYS A 65 -10.35 -1.31 -10.17
C LYS A 65 -9.12 -0.95 -9.35
N ASP A 66 -8.05 -0.56 -10.06
CA ASP A 66 -6.86 0.07 -9.49
C ASP A 66 -7.18 1.53 -9.15
N LEU A 67 -6.78 2.00 -7.96
CA LEU A 67 -6.90 3.41 -7.59
C LEU A 67 -5.58 4.17 -7.78
N LEU A 68 -4.47 3.48 -7.98
CA LEU A 68 -3.18 4.11 -8.18
C LEU A 68 -2.68 3.88 -9.60
N PRO A 69 -2.58 4.95 -10.43
CA PRO A 69 -1.94 4.86 -11.74
C PRO A 69 -0.42 4.61 -11.59
N LYS A 70 0.21 4.12 -12.63
CA LYS A 70 1.69 4.07 -12.67
C LYS A 70 2.23 5.50 -12.81
N PRO A 71 3.35 5.82 -12.12
CA PRO A 71 4.28 4.94 -11.42
C PRO A 71 4.01 4.79 -9.90
N TYR A 72 2.89 5.26 -9.38
CA TYR A 72 2.62 5.25 -7.95
C TYR A 72 2.55 3.84 -7.38
N SER A 73 3.13 3.70 -6.18
CA SER A 73 3.14 2.47 -5.41
C SER A 73 2.97 2.81 -3.93
N HIS A 74 1.99 2.20 -3.29
CA HIS A 74 1.72 2.43 -1.87
C HIS A 74 2.72 1.67 -0.99
N SER A 75 3.51 2.39 -0.19
CA SER A 75 4.33 1.79 0.86
C SER A 75 4.91 2.85 1.79
N SER A 76 4.95 2.58 3.07
CA SER A 76 5.70 3.35 4.06
C SER A 76 6.98 2.63 4.46
N ARG A 77 8.01 3.40 4.81
CA ARG A 77 9.27 2.90 5.37
C ARG A 77 9.47 3.30 6.82
N VAL A 78 8.42 3.77 7.49
CA VAL A 78 8.49 4.06 8.92
C VAL A 78 8.98 2.81 9.66
N HIS A 79 9.99 2.97 10.51
CA HIS A 79 10.66 1.89 11.25
C HIS A 79 11.17 0.73 10.36
N GLU A 80 11.40 0.97 9.05
CA GLU A 80 11.75 -0.01 8.02
C GLU A 80 10.70 -1.12 7.78
N TYR A 81 9.66 -1.20 8.60
CA TYR A 81 8.58 -2.20 8.48
C TYR A 81 7.31 -1.65 7.83
N GLY A 82 7.19 -0.32 7.79
CA GLY A 82 5.97 0.34 7.35
C GLY A 82 4.86 0.30 8.40
N GLY A 83 3.64 0.44 7.95
CA GLY A 83 2.41 0.46 8.75
C GLY A 83 1.22 0.62 7.84
N MET A 84 0.02 0.89 8.39
CA MET A 84 -1.15 1.25 7.61
C MET A 84 -0.89 2.62 6.95
N ALA A 85 -0.50 2.61 5.70
CA ALA A 85 -0.05 3.82 5.03
C ALA A 85 -1.10 4.43 4.09
N TYR A 86 -2.40 4.09 4.25
CA TYR A 86 -3.48 4.78 3.55
C TYR A 86 -4.70 5.01 4.44
N ALA A 87 -5.45 6.05 4.15
CA ALA A 87 -6.71 6.38 4.80
C ALA A 87 -7.78 6.80 3.78
N LEU A 88 -9.03 6.55 4.10
CA LEU A 88 -10.19 6.85 3.27
C LEU A 88 -11.03 7.97 3.91
N SER A 89 -11.38 8.97 3.12
CA SER A 89 -12.46 9.92 3.43
C SER A 89 -13.64 9.66 2.49
N ASP A 90 -14.71 10.44 2.62
CA ASP A 90 -15.93 10.23 1.82
C ASP A 90 -15.66 10.35 0.30
N GLU A 91 -14.72 11.16 -0.12
CA GLU A 91 -14.43 11.42 -1.53
C GLU A 91 -12.98 11.10 -1.93
N SER A 92 -12.10 10.87 -0.97
CA SER A 92 -10.65 10.84 -1.24
C SER A 92 -9.95 9.70 -0.54
N LEU A 93 -8.93 9.19 -1.23
CA LEU A 93 -7.92 8.29 -0.73
C LEU A 93 -6.64 9.08 -0.46
N TYR A 94 -6.07 8.90 0.72
CA TYR A 94 -4.75 9.41 1.11
C TYR A 94 -3.80 8.24 1.26
N PHE A 95 -2.62 8.33 0.67
CA PHE A 95 -1.65 7.24 0.71
C PHE A 95 -0.21 7.73 0.74
N VAL A 96 0.69 6.93 1.32
CA VAL A 96 2.13 7.17 1.27
C VAL A 96 2.69 6.51 0.02
N ASN A 97 3.41 7.28 -0.79
CA ASN A 97 4.02 6.76 -2.01
C ASN A 97 5.43 6.20 -1.73
N ALA A 98 5.71 5.02 -2.23
CA ALA A 98 6.92 4.26 -1.95
C ALA A 98 8.23 4.96 -2.36
N SER A 99 8.22 5.70 -3.47
CA SER A 99 9.44 6.27 -4.07
C SER A 99 9.98 7.46 -3.30
N ASP A 100 9.11 8.30 -2.73
CA ASP A 100 9.46 9.58 -2.12
C ASP A 100 8.94 9.75 -0.68
N GLN A 101 8.20 8.77 -0.17
CA GLN A 101 7.62 8.74 1.18
C GLN A 101 6.68 9.91 1.49
N ARG A 102 6.23 10.65 0.47
CA ARG A 102 5.24 11.72 0.60
C ARG A 102 3.84 11.13 0.73
N ILE A 103 2.97 11.90 1.36
CA ILE A 103 1.53 11.61 1.35
C ILE A 103 0.91 12.25 0.10
N TYR A 104 0.11 11.46 -0.60
CA TYR A 104 -0.65 11.86 -1.77
C TYR A 104 -2.14 11.74 -1.50
N LYS A 105 -2.91 12.57 -2.17
CA LYS A 105 -4.37 12.51 -2.25
C LYS A 105 -4.78 12.15 -3.67
N THR A 106 -5.75 11.24 -3.81
CA THR A 106 -6.46 10.98 -5.06
C THR A 106 -7.95 10.78 -4.76
N ASP A 107 -8.81 10.88 -5.74
CA ASP A 107 -10.24 10.57 -5.55
C ASP A 107 -10.49 9.06 -5.56
N LEU A 108 -11.67 8.65 -5.06
CA LEU A 108 -12.09 7.25 -4.99
C LEU A 108 -12.55 6.69 -6.35
N SER A 109 -12.62 7.53 -7.40
CA SER A 109 -12.86 7.05 -8.76
C SER A 109 -11.64 6.38 -9.37
N GLY A 110 -10.44 6.72 -8.87
CA GLY A 110 -9.16 6.30 -9.43
C GLY A 110 -8.83 7.01 -10.74
N GLU A 111 -9.54 8.08 -11.06
CA GLU A 111 -9.30 8.93 -12.22
C GLU A 111 -8.43 10.13 -11.82
N GLY A 112 -7.54 10.54 -12.70
CA GLY A 112 -6.65 11.67 -12.47
C GLY A 112 -5.32 11.32 -11.79
N GLU A 113 -4.45 12.31 -11.75
CA GLU A 113 -3.12 12.18 -11.15
C GLU A 113 -3.19 12.46 -9.64
N PRO A 114 -2.59 11.59 -8.81
CA PRO A 114 -2.48 11.85 -7.37
C PRO A 114 -1.73 13.14 -7.07
N LEU A 115 -2.27 13.95 -6.18
CA LEU A 115 -1.69 15.22 -5.73
C LEU A 115 -0.91 15.01 -4.44
N ALA A 116 0.36 15.39 -4.41
CA ALA A 116 1.15 15.37 -3.18
C ALA A 116 0.63 16.41 -2.18
N ILE A 117 0.36 15.99 -0.95
CA ILE A 117 -0.09 16.87 0.13
C ILE A 117 0.97 17.15 1.20
N THR A 118 2.16 16.59 1.04
CA THR A 118 3.35 16.92 1.83
C THR A 118 4.51 17.32 0.92
N GLY A 119 5.44 18.13 1.44
CA GLY A 119 6.66 18.52 0.72
C GLY A 119 7.67 17.37 0.59
N LEU A 120 8.72 17.61 -0.18
CA LEU A 120 9.90 16.75 -0.17
C LEU A 120 10.69 16.98 1.13
N SER A 121 10.90 15.95 1.90
CA SER A 121 11.61 16.01 3.16
C SER A 121 12.24 14.66 3.47
N LEU A 122 12.93 14.57 4.60
CA LEU A 122 13.44 13.31 5.15
C LEU A 122 12.43 12.65 6.10
N GLN A 123 11.18 13.09 6.07
CA GLN A 123 10.10 12.52 6.86
C GLN A 123 9.48 11.32 6.15
N ARG A 124 9.12 10.32 6.92
CA ARG A 124 8.35 9.16 6.50
C ARG A 124 7.06 9.13 7.31
N PHE A 125 5.96 8.69 6.71
CA PHE A 125 4.64 8.70 7.33
C PHE A 125 4.03 7.30 7.32
N ALA A 126 3.28 6.97 8.40
CA ALA A 126 2.50 5.74 8.50
C ALA A 126 1.25 5.96 9.36
N ASP A 127 0.39 4.94 9.43
CA ASP A 127 -0.81 4.90 10.26
C ASP A 127 -1.71 6.12 10.09
N LEU A 128 -2.02 6.43 8.83
CA LEU A 128 -2.82 7.59 8.45
C LEU A 128 -4.26 7.46 8.98
N ILE A 129 -4.74 8.49 9.68
CA ILE A 129 -6.10 8.57 10.21
C ILE A 129 -6.72 9.91 9.85
N ILE A 130 -7.97 9.90 9.37
CA ILE A 130 -8.74 11.12 9.10
C ILE A 130 -9.43 11.59 10.38
N ASP A 131 -9.06 12.77 10.85
CA ASP A 131 -9.80 13.54 11.87
C ASP A 131 -10.81 14.44 11.15
N ARG A 132 -12.03 13.92 10.94
CA ARG A 132 -13.10 14.60 10.19
C ARG A 132 -13.53 15.90 10.85
N ASN A 133 -13.56 15.94 12.19
CA ASN A 133 -14.03 17.10 12.94
C ASN A 133 -13.11 18.32 12.76
N ASN A 134 -11.82 18.07 12.64
CA ASN A 134 -10.81 19.13 12.51
C ASN A 134 -10.26 19.25 11.08
N GLN A 135 -10.82 18.53 10.11
CA GLN A 135 -10.40 18.56 8.69
C GLN A 135 -8.89 18.39 8.54
N ARG A 136 -8.36 17.33 9.15
CA ARG A 136 -6.94 17.03 9.13
C ARG A 136 -6.65 15.54 9.01
N LEU A 137 -5.48 15.22 8.50
CA LEU A 137 -4.87 13.90 8.52
C LEU A 137 -3.91 13.81 9.70
N ILE A 138 -4.01 12.78 10.52
CA ILE A 138 -3.05 12.47 11.58
C ILE A 138 -2.21 11.29 11.12
N ALA A 139 -0.91 11.35 11.35
CA ALA A 139 0.02 10.29 10.98
C ALA A 139 1.11 10.10 12.04
N VAL A 140 1.66 8.90 12.11
CA VAL A 140 2.98 8.68 12.69
C VAL A 140 4.00 9.24 11.72
N CYS A 141 4.90 10.07 12.22
CA CYS A 141 6.01 10.65 11.47
C CYS A 141 7.33 10.15 12.04
N GLU A 142 8.19 9.64 11.18
CA GLU A 142 9.58 9.32 11.47
C GLU A 142 10.46 10.32 10.73
N GLU A 143 11.22 11.16 11.44
CA GLU A 143 12.07 12.19 10.88
C GLU A 143 13.54 11.80 10.87
N HIS A 144 14.12 11.74 9.67
CA HIS A 144 15.52 11.45 9.43
C HIS A 144 16.27 12.77 9.13
N GLY A 145 17.34 13.06 9.84
CA GLY A 145 18.18 14.22 9.54
C GLY A 145 18.10 15.37 10.53
N GLY A 146 17.98 15.06 11.80
CA GLY A 146 18.16 16.03 12.89
C GLY A 146 19.51 16.76 12.81
N LYS A 147 19.63 17.89 13.48
CA LYS A 147 20.76 18.86 13.39
C LYS A 147 22.17 18.29 13.61
N ASN A 148 22.28 17.01 13.93
CA ASN A 148 23.56 16.30 14.12
C ASN A 148 23.56 14.99 13.33
N SER A 149 23.45 15.06 12.04
CA SER A 149 23.26 13.96 11.08
C SER A 149 24.41 12.94 10.97
N GLY A 150 24.87 12.44 12.07
CA GLY A 150 26.02 11.54 12.06
C GLY A 150 25.78 10.24 12.80
N GLU A 151 24.63 9.77 13.19
CA GLU A 151 24.41 8.45 13.86
C GLU A 151 23.23 8.45 14.86
N GLN A 152 22.36 9.47 14.81
CA GLN A 152 21.19 9.50 15.70
C GLN A 152 20.03 8.69 15.11
N GLU A 153 19.37 7.93 15.97
CA GLU A 153 18.11 7.28 15.63
C GLU A 153 17.09 8.34 15.19
N PRO A 154 16.22 8.03 14.22
CA PRO A 154 15.16 8.94 13.79
C PRO A 154 14.23 9.35 14.92
N GLU A 155 13.80 10.60 14.91
CA GLU A 155 12.77 11.06 15.85
C GLU A 155 11.39 10.59 15.41
N ASN A 156 10.58 10.13 16.37
CA ASN A 156 9.23 9.62 16.12
C ASN A 156 8.20 10.48 16.88
N TYR A 157 7.18 10.96 16.16
CA TYR A 157 6.10 11.75 16.73
C TYR A 157 4.80 11.66 15.92
N LEU A 158 3.72 12.18 16.48
CA LEU A 158 2.47 12.33 15.75
C LEU A 158 2.42 13.70 15.06
N VAL A 159 2.02 13.71 13.81
CA VAL A 159 1.86 14.92 13.03
C VAL A 159 0.40 15.08 12.59
N ALA A 160 -0.07 16.33 12.54
CA ALA A 160 -1.37 16.70 12.00
C ALA A 160 -1.18 17.54 10.74
N ILE A 161 -1.73 17.09 9.63
CA ILE A 161 -1.64 17.73 8.31
C ILE A 161 -3.04 18.27 7.98
N SER A 162 -3.15 19.59 7.77
CA SER A 162 -4.43 20.22 7.41
C SER A 162 -4.88 19.77 6.02
N LEU A 163 -6.16 19.45 5.87
CA LEU A 163 -6.78 19.08 4.60
C LEU A 163 -7.51 20.26 3.94
N ASN A 164 -7.60 21.43 4.62
CA ASN A 164 -8.32 22.61 4.15
C ASN A 164 -7.50 23.54 3.25
N ASN A 165 -6.20 23.31 3.11
CA ASN A 165 -5.33 24.20 2.34
C ASN A 165 -5.16 23.66 0.92
N GLU A 166 -5.75 24.31 -0.06
CA GLU A 166 -5.44 24.12 -1.49
C GLU A 166 -4.01 24.58 -1.85
N ASN A 167 -3.33 25.29 -0.95
CA ASN A 167 -1.96 25.75 -1.09
C ASN A 167 -1.07 25.06 -0.06
N LEU A 168 -0.58 23.88 -0.40
CA LEU A 168 0.47 23.19 0.35
C LEU A 168 1.82 23.83 0.02
N SER A 169 2.09 24.98 0.59
CA SER A 169 3.45 25.48 0.78
C SER A 169 3.92 24.99 2.16
N VAL A 170 4.84 24.05 2.14
CA VAL A 170 5.69 23.70 3.28
C VAL A 170 6.71 24.78 3.48
#